data_c6ddfbeaff58ab0353835ab6e9cf2f10
#
_entry.id   c6ddfbeaff58ab0353835ab6e9cf2f10
#
_cell.length_a   1.000
_cell.length_b   1.000
_cell.length_c   1.000
_cell.angle_alpha   90.00
_cell.angle_beta   90.00
_cell.angle_gamma   90.00
#
_symmetry.space_group_name_H-M   'P 1'
#
loop_
_entity.id
_entity.type
_entity.pdbx_description
1 polymer ?
#
loop_
_entity_poly.entity_id
_entity_poly.type
_entity_poly.pdbx_seq_one_letter_code
_entity_poly.pdbx_strand_id
1 'polypeptide(L)'
;MPEVPTNRNLPDDPAHGLRTPEYRRVYTVEKLKAAVSALGYPEKALCVKAAVGNGSRGIRMLNANISRFDLFFEQKPNSMFISYEELIRTLSERETMPEMLVMEYLPGTEYSVDFLADHGEPIYTVSRRGLSVVTSNMMSLVVDDNPAVKEICTQVVRSLELDGNFGFDLLYNANDETPYVIEINPRLTAGVVSCAAAGVNLPYLGMKRLLGEPLPELTPHFGTRMSRRYQEAFFDAAGNRLDW
;
A
#
# COMPACT_ATOMS: atom_id res chain seq x y z
N MET A 1 -17.12 10.25 14.04
CA MET A 1 -15.75 10.22 13.49
C MET A 1 -15.84 10.74 12.07
N PRO A 2 -15.05 11.73 11.64
CA PRO A 2 -14.97 12.06 10.23
C PRO A 2 -14.52 10.80 9.48
N GLU A 3 -15.16 10.52 8.34
CA GLU A 3 -14.75 9.42 7.47
C GLU A 3 -13.30 9.68 7.03
N VAL A 4 -12.39 8.82 7.43
CA VAL A 4 -11.02 8.88 6.92
C VAL A 4 -11.09 8.66 5.42
N PRO A 5 -10.54 9.59 4.61
CA PRO A 5 -10.59 9.44 3.17
C PRO A 5 -9.86 8.15 2.77
N THR A 6 -10.62 7.17 2.35
CA THR A 6 -10.08 6.10 1.51
C THR A 6 -9.66 6.72 0.18
N ASN A 7 -8.95 6.02 -0.70
CA ASN A 7 -8.58 6.49 -2.06
C ASN A 7 -9.71 7.23 -2.84
N ARG A 8 -10.94 7.25 -2.32
CA ARG A 8 -12.07 8.01 -2.85
C ARG A 8 -11.90 9.52 -2.76
N ASN A 9 -11.15 10.01 -1.78
CA ASN A 9 -11.17 11.42 -1.37
C ASN A 9 -9.77 12.03 -1.29
N LEU A 10 -8.73 11.37 -1.81
CA LEU A 10 -7.48 12.08 -2.05
C LEU A 10 -7.80 13.17 -3.06
N PRO A 11 -7.74 14.45 -2.68
CA PRO A 11 -7.96 15.51 -3.66
C PRO A 11 -6.91 15.38 -4.75
N ASP A 12 -7.33 15.43 -6.01
CA ASP A 12 -6.46 15.71 -7.16
C ASP A 12 -5.97 17.14 -7.02
N ASP A 13 -5.31 17.47 -5.92
CA ASP A 13 -4.91 18.83 -5.62
C ASP A 13 -3.38 18.92 -5.49
N PRO A 14 -2.71 19.29 -6.59
CA PRO A 14 -1.30 19.63 -6.56
C PRO A 14 -0.98 20.79 -5.59
N ALA A 15 -1.98 21.58 -5.21
CA ALA A 15 -1.81 22.72 -4.29
C ALA A 15 -1.40 22.27 -2.88
N HIS A 16 -1.72 21.05 -2.47
CA HIS A 16 -1.32 20.49 -1.17
C HIS A 16 -0.04 19.66 -1.22
N GLY A 17 0.69 19.63 -2.34
CA GLY A 17 1.95 18.90 -2.49
C GLY A 17 1.79 17.38 -2.50
N LEU A 18 0.57 16.86 -2.51
CA LEU A 18 0.29 15.43 -2.55
C LEU A 18 0.59 14.87 -3.94
N ARG A 19 1.57 13.98 -4.02
CA ARG A 19 1.86 13.23 -5.24
C ARG A 19 1.19 11.87 -5.17
N THR A 20 0.25 11.66 -6.09
CA THR A 20 -0.36 10.36 -6.40
C THR A 20 -0.05 9.98 -7.84
N PRO A 21 -0.02 8.69 -8.20
CA PRO A 21 0.03 8.30 -9.61
C PRO A 21 -1.14 8.93 -10.37
N GLU A 22 -0.93 9.33 -11.63
CA GLU A 22 -2.05 9.78 -12.48
C GLU A 22 -3.09 8.67 -12.56
N TYR A 23 -4.38 8.98 -12.34
CA TYR A 23 -5.43 7.98 -12.32
C TYR A 23 -6.76 8.47 -12.90
N ARG A 24 -7.63 7.53 -13.23
CA ARG A 24 -9.02 7.76 -13.64
C ARG A 24 -9.94 6.82 -12.86
N ARG A 25 -11.06 7.35 -12.39
CA ARG A 25 -12.13 6.59 -11.75
C ARG A 25 -13.12 6.14 -12.81
N VAL A 26 -13.47 4.87 -12.82
CA VAL A 26 -14.30 4.26 -13.85
C VAL A 26 -15.35 3.34 -13.24
N TYR A 27 -16.52 3.32 -13.87
CA TYR A 27 -17.71 2.58 -13.39
C TYR A 27 -18.31 1.66 -14.48
N THR A 28 -17.79 1.75 -15.70
CA THR A 28 -18.21 0.91 -16.82
C THR A 28 -17.01 0.48 -17.64
N VAL A 29 -17.18 -0.62 -18.39
CA VAL A 29 -16.13 -1.16 -19.25
C VAL A 29 -15.72 -0.14 -20.33
N GLU A 30 -16.69 0.63 -20.87
CA GLU A 30 -16.43 1.66 -21.87
C GLU A 30 -15.55 2.78 -21.29
N LYS A 31 -15.87 3.26 -20.08
CA LYS A 31 -15.05 4.25 -19.38
C LYS A 31 -13.66 3.70 -19.05
N LEU A 32 -13.56 2.42 -18.69
CA LEU A 32 -12.27 1.76 -18.46
C LEU A 32 -11.42 1.72 -19.73
N LYS A 33 -11.98 1.34 -20.87
CA LYS A 33 -11.29 1.35 -22.17
C LYS A 33 -10.75 2.76 -22.51
N ALA A 34 -11.60 3.78 -22.33
CA ALA A 34 -11.22 5.17 -22.57
C ALA A 34 -10.08 5.63 -21.62
N ALA A 35 -10.15 5.26 -20.34
CA ALA A 35 -9.14 5.59 -19.34
C ALA A 35 -7.80 4.91 -19.63
N VAL A 36 -7.81 3.63 -20.00
CA VAL A 36 -6.62 2.86 -20.37
C VAL A 36 -5.91 3.51 -21.54
N SER A 37 -6.64 3.88 -22.60
CA SER A 37 -6.08 4.60 -23.77
C SER A 37 -5.56 6.00 -23.38
N ALA A 38 -6.31 6.77 -22.59
CA ALA A 38 -5.93 8.12 -22.19
C ALA A 38 -4.66 8.17 -21.32
N LEU A 39 -4.40 7.12 -20.52
CA LEU A 39 -3.19 6.98 -19.71
C LEU A 39 -1.99 6.40 -20.46
N GLY A 40 -2.15 6.11 -21.76
CA GLY A 40 -1.05 5.79 -22.68
C GLY A 40 -0.72 4.31 -22.82
N TYR A 41 -1.64 3.39 -22.49
CA TYR A 41 -1.48 1.99 -22.85
C TYR A 41 -1.68 1.79 -24.38
N PRO A 42 -0.87 0.97 -25.06
CA PRO A 42 0.07 -0.03 -24.57
C PRO A 42 1.51 0.46 -24.30
N GLU A 43 1.86 1.68 -24.66
CA GLU A 43 3.23 2.22 -24.52
C GLU A 43 3.63 2.36 -23.04
N LYS A 44 2.67 2.69 -22.18
CA LYS A 44 2.85 2.75 -20.72
C LYS A 44 2.17 1.59 -20.03
N ALA A 45 2.86 1.02 -19.05
CA ALA A 45 2.25 0.06 -18.14
C ALA A 45 1.27 0.77 -17.20
N LEU A 46 0.16 0.11 -16.88
CA LEU A 46 -0.88 0.65 -15.98
C LEU A 46 -1.17 -0.32 -14.84
N CYS A 47 -1.70 0.22 -13.77
CA CYS A 47 -2.30 -0.54 -12.68
C CYS A 47 -3.82 -0.32 -12.70
N VAL A 48 -4.60 -1.39 -12.61
CA VAL A 48 -6.04 -1.33 -12.39
C VAL A 48 -6.36 -1.92 -11.04
N LYS A 49 -7.18 -1.23 -10.25
CA LYS A 49 -7.60 -1.74 -8.94
C LYS A 49 -9.05 -1.38 -8.62
N ALA A 50 -9.73 -2.22 -7.83
CA ALA A 50 -11.01 -1.84 -7.26
C ALA A 50 -10.82 -0.62 -6.33
N ALA A 51 -11.73 0.37 -6.41
CA ALA A 51 -11.68 1.55 -5.55
C ALA A 51 -11.90 1.19 -4.07
N VAL A 52 -12.63 0.11 -3.82
CA VAL A 52 -12.84 -0.48 -2.49
C VAL A 52 -12.48 -1.95 -2.56
N GLY A 53 -11.51 -2.36 -1.77
CA GLY A 53 -11.04 -3.74 -1.74
C GLY A 53 -10.12 -3.99 -0.55
N ASN A 54 -9.72 -5.25 -0.36
CA ASN A 54 -8.76 -5.64 0.66
C ASN A 54 -7.86 -6.77 0.18
N GLY A 55 -6.67 -6.90 0.75
CA GLY A 55 -5.76 -8.01 0.51
C GLY A 55 -5.40 -8.19 -0.97
N SER A 56 -5.16 -7.12 -1.68
CA SER A 56 -4.79 -7.07 -3.11
C SER A 56 -5.82 -7.69 -4.07
N ARG A 57 -7.08 -7.90 -3.61
CA ARG A 57 -8.15 -8.36 -4.50
C ARG A 57 -8.54 -7.25 -5.46
N GLY A 58 -8.78 -7.61 -6.73
CA GLY A 58 -9.15 -6.64 -7.78
C GLY A 58 -7.99 -5.75 -8.25
N ILE A 59 -6.73 -6.06 -7.89
CA ILE A 59 -5.55 -5.36 -8.42
C ILE A 59 -4.95 -6.19 -9.55
N ARG A 60 -4.66 -5.55 -10.69
CA ARG A 60 -3.92 -6.15 -11.81
C ARG A 60 -3.04 -5.11 -12.48
N MET A 61 -1.93 -5.58 -13.03
CA MET A 61 -1.00 -4.79 -13.83
C MET A 61 -1.22 -5.09 -15.31
N LEU A 62 -1.39 -4.03 -16.10
CA LEU A 62 -1.41 -4.06 -17.55
C LEU A 62 -0.02 -3.66 -18.05
N ASN A 63 0.69 -4.58 -18.71
CA ASN A 63 1.98 -4.28 -19.33
C ASN A 63 2.10 -5.08 -20.63
N ALA A 64 2.04 -4.39 -21.76
CA ALA A 64 2.12 -4.99 -23.08
C ALA A 64 3.50 -5.59 -23.41
N ASN A 65 4.55 -5.15 -22.71
CA ASN A 65 5.92 -5.62 -22.93
C ASN A 65 6.25 -6.93 -22.20
N ILE A 66 5.34 -7.45 -21.38
CA ILE A 66 5.56 -8.72 -20.68
C ILE A 66 5.09 -9.87 -21.56
N SER A 67 6.00 -10.78 -21.87
CA SER A 67 5.73 -12.01 -22.60
C SER A 67 4.74 -12.91 -21.84
N ARG A 68 3.63 -13.28 -22.49
CA ARG A 68 2.67 -14.25 -21.94
C ARG A 68 3.28 -15.63 -21.77
N PHE A 69 4.23 -15.99 -22.65
CA PHE A 69 4.98 -17.22 -22.56
C PHE A 69 5.82 -17.24 -21.28
N ASP A 70 6.57 -16.15 -21.02
CA ASP A 70 7.42 -16.06 -19.83
C ASP A 70 6.58 -16.07 -18.55
N LEU A 71 5.43 -15.35 -18.54
CA LEU A 71 4.51 -15.40 -17.40
C LEU A 71 4.01 -16.82 -17.13
N PHE A 72 3.73 -17.59 -18.19
CA PHE A 72 3.21 -18.95 -18.06
C PHE A 72 4.26 -19.92 -17.49
N PHE A 73 5.53 -19.79 -17.87
CA PHE A 73 6.59 -20.72 -17.47
C PHE A 73 7.37 -20.27 -16.22
N GLU A 74 7.48 -18.97 -15.99
CA GLU A 74 8.32 -18.41 -14.93
C GLU A 74 7.56 -17.94 -13.69
N GLN A 75 6.25 -17.73 -13.80
CA GLN A 75 5.43 -17.26 -12.69
C GLN A 75 4.43 -18.31 -12.20
N LYS A 76 4.14 -18.26 -10.90
CA LYS A 76 3.05 -19.08 -10.35
C LYS A 76 1.69 -18.63 -10.92
N PRO A 77 0.65 -19.52 -10.95
CA PRO A 77 -0.64 -19.26 -11.61
C PRO A 77 -1.39 -18.00 -11.18
N ASN A 78 -1.08 -17.42 -10.03
CA ASN A 78 -1.73 -16.23 -9.49
C ASN A 78 -0.92 -14.95 -9.81
N SER A 79 -0.54 -14.75 -11.07
CA SER A 79 0.15 -13.54 -11.50
C SER A 79 -0.67 -12.27 -11.24
N MET A 80 0.03 -11.19 -10.85
CA MET A 80 -0.55 -9.85 -10.79
C MET A 80 -0.80 -9.24 -12.18
N PHE A 81 -0.22 -9.82 -13.23
CA PHE A 81 -0.37 -9.32 -14.59
C PHE A 81 -1.58 -9.92 -15.30
N ILE A 82 -2.25 -9.11 -16.08
CA ILE A 82 -3.37 -9.50 -16.93
C ILE A 82 -3.22 -8.86 -18.31
N SER A 83 -3.67 -9.50 -19.39
CA SER A 83 -3.75 -8.83 -20.68
C SER A 83 -4.96 -7.90 -20.73
N TYR A 84 -4.89 -6.92 -21.63
CA TYR A 84 -6.00 -6.00 -21.84
C TYR A 84 -7.28 -6.74 -22.26
N GLU A 85 -7.18 -7.67 -23.19
CA GLU A 85 -8.29 -8.47 -23.70
C GLU A 85 -8.94 -9.32 -22.59
N GLU A 86 -8.11 -9.94 -21.76
CA GLU A 86 -8.58 -10.74 -20.63
C GLU A 86 -9.27 -9.88 -19.57
N LEU A 87 -8.71 -8.70 -19.26
CA LEU A 87 -9.35 -7.75 -18.35
C LEU A 87 -10.72 -7.32 -18.85
N ILE A 88 -10.83 -6.91 -20.12
CA ILE A 88 -12.09 -6.49 -20.73
C ILE A 88 -13.09 -7.64 -20.73
N ARG A 89 -12.68 -8.85 -21.15
CA ARG A 89 -13.55 -10.03 -21.12
C ARG A 89 -14.08 -10.31 -19.73
N THR A 90 -13.19 -10.34 -18.72
CA THR A 90 -13.56 -10.63 -17.34
C THR A 90 -14.56 -9.62 -16.79
N LEU A 91 -14.33 -8.33 -17.01
CA LEU A 91 -15.23 -7.28 -16.52
C LEU A 91 -16.54 -7.21 -17.29
N SER A 92 -16.59 -7.73 -18.52
CA SER A 92 -17.81 -7.82 -19.35
C SER A 92 -18.69 -9.03 -19.02
N GLU A 93 -18.29 -9.94 -18.13
CA GLU A 93 -19.10 -11.08 -17.70
C GLU A 93 -20.36 -10.67 -16.93
N ARG A 94 -20.42 -9.40 -16.48
CA ARG A 94 -21.57 -8.84 -15.78
C ARG A 94 -21.95 -7.48 -16.37
N GLU A 95 -23.22 -7.15 -16.32
CA GLU A 95 -23.77 -5.87 -16.80
C GLU A 95 -23.22 -4.67 -15.98
N THR A 96 -22.91 -4.90 -14.71
CA THR A 96 -22.36 -3.88 -13.81
C THR A 96 -21.03 -4.31 -13.26
N MET A 97 -20.11 -3.35 -13.15
CA MET A 97 -18.82 -3.54 -12.50
C MET A 97 -18.68 -2.63 -11.28
N PRO A 98 -17.90 -3.02 -10.25
CA PRO A 98 -17.58 -2.13 -9.14
C PRO A 98 -16.80 -0.93 -9.65
N GLU A 99 -16.80 0.15 -8.86
CA GLU A 99 -15.91 1.28 -9.11
C GLU A 99 -14.45 0.82 -9.12
N MET A 100 -13.73 1.20 -10.16
CA MET A 100 -12.30 0.90 -10.31
C MET A 100 -11.48 2.15 -10.55
N LEU A 101 -10.21 2.06 -10.20
CA LEU A 101 -9.17 3.03 -10.56
C LEU A 101 -8.32 2.41 -11.66
N VAL A 102 -8.12 3.15 -12.73
CA VAL A 102 -7.08 2.92 -13.74
C VAL A 102 -6.01 3.95 -13.47
N MET A 103 -4.78 3.52 -13.23
CA MET A 103 -3.72 4.42 -12.80
C MET A 103 -2.39 4.06 -13.42
N GLU A 104 -1.50 5.03 -13.47
CA GLU A 104 -0.13 4.86 -13.90
C GLU A 104 0.55 3.76 -13.07
N TYR A 105 1.32 2.89 -13.72
CA TYR A 105 2.19 1.95 -13.04
C TYR A 105 3.52 2.62 -12.71
N LEU A 106 3.86 2.71 -11.46
CA LEU A 106 5.13 3.26 -11.00
C LEU A 106 6.08 2.12 -10.63
N PRO A 107 7.20 1.97 -11.35
CA PRO A 107 8.24 1.04 -10.94
C PRO A 107 9.01 1.61 -9.76
N GLY A 108 9.34 0.79 -8.77
CA GLY A 108 10.14 1.30 -7.64
C GLY A 108 10.02 0.47 -6.37
N THR A 109 10.39 1.10 -5.29
CA THR A 109 10.45 0.47 -3.98
C THR A 109 9.20 0.80 -3.17
N GLU A 110 8.58 -0.23 -2.59
CA GLU A 110 7.44 -0.04 -1.70
C GLU A 110 7.91 0.47 -0.33
N TYR A 111 7.19 1.47 0.17
CA TYR A 111 7.30 1.97 1.53
C TYR A 111 5.96 1.83 2.23
N SER A 112 6.01 1.55 3.53
CA SER A 112 4.87 1.72 4.43
C SER A 112 5.29 2.63 5.58
N VAL A 113 4.43 3.59 5.93
CA VAL A 113 4.67 4.53 7.03
C VAL A 113 3.52 4.46 7.99
N ASP A 114 3.78 4.12 9.25
CA ASP A 114 2.77 4.17 10.31
C ASP A 114 2.97 5.42 11.18
N PHE A 115 1.85 5.98 11.60
CA PHE A 115 1.77 7.20 12.38
C PHE A 115 0.98 7.00 13.68
N LEU A 116 1.34 7.81 14.66
CA LEU A 116 0.43 8.31 15.68
C LEU A 116 0.43 9.84 15.56
N ALA A 117 -0.75 10.43 15.36
CA ALA A 117 -0.91 11.86 15.24
C ALA A 117 -1.98 12.41 16.18
N ASP A 118 -1.95 13.71 16.39
CA ASP A 118 -2.90 14.47 17.15
C ASP A 118 -3.46 15.63 16.31
N HIS A 119 -4.68 15.47 15.77
CA HIS A 119 -5.39 16.49 15.00
C HIS A 119 -4.50 17.13 13.91
N GLY A 120 -3.87 16.30 13.09
CA GLY A 120 -2.99 16.75 12.01
C GLY A 120 -1.52 16.92 12.37
N GLU A 121 -1.15 16.85 13.65
CA GLU A 121 0.25 16.94 14.06
C GLU A 121 0.84 15.56 14.35
N PRO A 122 1.87 15.11 13.61
CA PRO A 122 2.53 13.85 13.87
C PRO A 122 3.24 13.83 15.23
N ILE A 123 2.89 12.85 16.09
CA ILE A 123 3.60 12.59 17.34
C ILE A 123 4.74 11.60 17.09
N TYR A 124 4.44 10.51 16.39
CA TYR A 124 5.42 9.51 15.98
C TYR A 124 5.20 9.12 14.53
N THR A 125 6.31 8.94 13.83
CA THR A 125 6.35 8.50 12.43
C THR A 125 7.40 7.40 12.28
N VAL A 126 7.02 6.25 11.76
CA VAL A 126 7.95 5.15 11.49
C VAL A 126 7.81 4.71 10.05
N SER A 127 8.83 4.98 9.25
CA SER A 127 8.90 4.60 7.84
C SER A 127 9.66 3.28 7.69
N ARG A 128 9.20 2.45 6.74
CA ARG A 128 9.76 1.14 6.45
C ARG A 128 9.86 0.93 4.96
N ARG A 129 11.02 0.50 4.52
CA ARG A 129 11.30 0.17 3.13
C ARG A 129 11.21 -1.33 2.91
N GLY A 130 10.46 -1.76 1.91
CA GLY A 130 10.37 -3.14 1.48
C GLY A 130 11.69 -3.63 0.88
N LEU A 131 12.16 -4.80 1.30
CA LEU A 131 13.31 -5.49 0.75
C LEU A 131 12.88 -6.68 -0.12
N SER A 132 11.77 -7.30 0.24
CA SER A 132 11.12 -8.35 -0.53
C SER A 132 9.63 -8.25 -0.32
N VAL A 133 8.88 -8.15 -1.42
CA VAL A 133 7.43 -8.00 -1.42
C VAL A 133 6.82 -9.15 -2.22
N VAL A 134 5.82 -9.79 -1.64
CA VAL A 134 5.06 -10.86 -2.30
C VAL A 134 3.58 -10.55 -2.16
N THR A 135 2.90 -10.36 -3.28
CA THR A 135 1.46 -10.05 -3.33
C THR A 135 1.08 -8.90 -2.37
N SER A 136 1.76 -7.76 -2.51
CA SER A 136 1.60 -6.55 -1.66
C SER A 136 1.87 -6.76 -0.17
N ASN A 137 2.55 -7.84 0.21
CA ASN A 137 3.02 -8.08 1.57
C ASN A 137 4.54 -7.98 1.64
N MET A 138 5.06 -7.11 2.48
CA MET A 138 6.49 -7.06 2.77
C MET A 138 6.91 -8.30 3.54
N MET A 139 7.57 -9.23 2.86
CA MET A 139 8.15 -10.44 3.48
C MET A 139 9.44 -10.13 4.24
N SER A 140 10.18 -9.15 3.76
CA SER A 140 11.28 -8.53 4.51
C SER A 140 11.28 -7.02 4.30
N LEU A 141 11.70 -6.30 5.34
CA LEU A 141 11.73 -4.85 5.35
C LEU A 141 12.86 -4.34 6.26
N VAL A 142 13.14 -3.07 6.13
CA VAL A 142 14.03 -2.33 7.02
C VAL A 142 13.34 -1.04 7.47
N VAL A 143 13.47 -0.70 8.75
CA VAL A 143 13.08 0.62 9.28
C VAL A 143 14.08 1.64 8.74
N ASP A 144 13.57 2.61 7.98
CA ASP A 144 14.35 3.48 7.10
C ASP A 144 14.07 4.95 7.42
N ASP A 145 15.11 5.78 7.35
CA ASP A 145 14.99 7.22 7.54
C ASP A 145 15.04 7.95 6.20
N ASN A 146 13.95 7.84 5.43
CA ASN A 146 13.84 8.56 4.17
C ASN A 146 13.07 9.88 4.39
N PRO A 147 13.74 11.04 4.32
CA PRO A 147 13.12 12.35 4.57
C PRO A 147 11.99 12.67 3.59
N ALA A 148 12.14 12.33 2.31
CA ALA A 148 11.13 12.61 1.28
C ALA A 148 9.84 11.82 1.52
N VAL A 149 9.97 10.54 1.95
CA VAL A 149 8.82 9.70 2.31
C VAL A 149 8.11 10.25 3.55
N LYS A 150 8.86 10.66 4.57
CA LYS A 150 8.28 11.22 5.79
C LYS A 150 7.60 12.56 5.53
N GLU A 151 8.20 13.41 4.72
CA GLU A 151 7.68 14.73 4.40
C GLU A 151 6.33 14.67 3.68
N ILE A 152 6.22 13.89 2.60
CA ILE A 152 4.95 13.77 1.86
C ILE A 152 3.83 13.23 2.74
N CYS A 153 4.12 12.24 3.60
CA CYS A 153 3.13 11.72 4.53
C CYS A 153 2.72 12.76 5.59
N THR A 154 3.69 13.52 6.12
CA THR A 154 3.44 14.58 7.11
C THR A 154 2.53 15.67 6.52
N GLN A 155 2.77 16.07 5.27
CA GLN A 155 1.90 17.04 4.58
C GLN A 155 0.46 16.54 4.47
N VAL A 156 0.27 15.25 4.12
CA VAL A 156 -1.07 14.64 4.06
C VAL A 156 -1.72 14.58 5.44
N VAL A 157 -0.96 14.19 6.47
CA VAL A 157 -1.45 14.15 7.86
C VAL A 157 -2.01 15.50 8.28
N ARG A 158 -1.26 16.57 7.99
CA ARG A 158 -1.67 17.95 8.30
C ARG A 158 -2.86 18.41 7.47
N SER A 159 -2.82 18.19 6.15
CA SER A 159 -3.88 18.65 5.23
C SER A 159 -5.23 17.99 5.48
N LEU A 160 -5.23 16.75 5.96
CA LEU A 160 -6.44 15.99 6.27
C LEU A 160 -6.77 15.97 7.78
N GLU A 161 -6.01 16.70 8.59
CA GLU A 161 -6.17 16.74 10.06
C GLU A 161 -6.30 15.33 10.67
N LEU A 162 -5.49 14.37 10.18
CA LEU A 162 -5.59 12.99 10.61
C LEU A 162 -5.27 12.84 12.10
N ASP A 163 -6.04 11.99 12.78
CA ASP A 163 -5.95 11.78 14.21
C ASP A 163 -5.84 10.29 14.59
N GLY A 164 -5.03 9.97 15.60
CA GLY A 164 -4.83 8.62 16.08
C GLY A 164 -3.81 7.81 15.28
N ASN A 165 -4.02 6.49 15.23
CA ASN A 165 -3.13 5.55 14.55
C ASN A 165 -3.64 5.24 13.13
N PHE A 166 -2.78 5.41 12.14
CA PHE A 166 -3.05 5.09 10.73
C PHE A 166 -1.75 4.81 9.98
N GLY A 167 -1.86 4.36 8.73
CA GLY A 167 -0.70 4.05 7.92
C GLY A 167 -0.86 4.44 6.46
N PHE A 168 0.27 4.69 5.81
CA PHE A 168 0.39 4.96 4.39
C PHE A 168 1.13 3.84 3.69
N ASP A 169 0.71 3.53 2.47
CA ASP A 169 1.50 2.76 1.53
C ASP A 169 1.91 3.67 0.36
N LEU A 170 3.20 3.63 0.02
CA LEU A 170 3.81 4.46 -1.00
C LEU A 170 4.66 3.63 -1.95
N LEU A 171 4.84 4.17 -3.16
CA LEU A 171 5.88 3.76 -4.10
C LEU A 171 6.92 4.87 -4.22
N TYR A 172 8.16 4.55 -3.97
CA TYR A 172 9.29 5.41 -4.28
C TYR A 172 9.69 5.12 -5.72
N ASN A 173 9.26 6.01 -6.64
CA ASN A 173 9.39 5.78 -8.07
C ASN A 173 10.86 5.83 -8.50
N ALA A 174 11.31 4.77 -9.17
CA ALA A 174 12.69 4.65 -9.62
C ALA A 174 13.06 5.58 -10.78
N ASN A 175 12.06 6.13 -11.51
CA ASN A 175 12.31 6.98 -12.67
C ASN A 175 12.62 8.43 -12.30
N ASP A 176 12.00 8.95 -11.25
CA ASP A 176 12.10 10.35 -10.83
C ASP A 176 12.58 10.51 -9.38
N GLU A 177 12.89 9.39 -8.73
CA GLU A 177 13.37 9.33 -7.34
C GLU A 177 12.46 10.06 -6.35
N THR A 178 11.14 10.00 -6.57
CA THR A 178 10.15 10.64 -5.70
C THR A 178 9.16 9.64 -5.12
N PRO A 179 8.65 9.87 -3.88
CA PRO A 179 7.60 9.05 -3.29
C PRO A 179 6.22 9.47 -3.80
N TYR A 180 5.37 8.48 -4.06
CA TYR A 180 3.97 8.62 -4.42
C TYR A 180 3.08 7.87 -3.43
N VAL A 181 2.09 8.54 -2.86
CA VAL A 181 1.10 7.90 -1.98
C VAL A 181 0.13 7.10 -2.84
N ILE A 182 -0.01 5.80 -2.53
CA ILE A 182 -0.92 4.89 -3.25
C ILE A 182 -2.11 4.46 -2.41
N GLU A 183 -1.98 4.51 -1.07
CA GLU A 183 -3.08 4.16 -0.16
C GLU A 183 -2.89 4.81 1.21
N ILE A 184 -4.01 5.23 1.82
CA ILE A 184 -4.08 5.60 3.23
C ILE A 184 -4.95 4.59 3.93
N ASN A 185 -4.39 3.93 4.94
CA ASN A 185 -5.07 2.94 5.75
C ASN A 185 -5.53 3.58 7.08
N PRO A 186 -6.85 3.63 7.40
CA PRO A 186 -7.34 4.16 8.68
C PRO A 186 -7.06 3.19 9.84
N ARG A 187 -5.94 2.54 9.80
CA ARG A 187 -5.42 1.57 10.76
C ARG A 187 -3.91 1.44 10.60
N LEU A 188 -3.28 0.83 11.59
CA LEU A 188 -1.88 0.43 11.47
C LEU A 188 -1.70 -0.65 10.40
N THR A 189 -0.57 -0.61 9.70
CA THR A 189 -0.25 -1.55 8.63
C THR A 189 0.18 -2.92 9.18
N ALA A 190 0.21 -3.94 8.32
CA ALA A 190 0.58 -5.30 8.72
C ALA A 190 2.04 -5.44 9.22
N GLY A 191 2.88 -4.44 8.94
CA GLY A 191 4.28 -4.40 9.37
C GLY A 191 4.53 -3.71 10.72
N VAL A 192 3.49 -3.25 11.42
CA VAL A 192 3.61 -2.43 12.64
C VAL A 192 4.47 -3.07 13.75
N VAL A 193 4.56 -4.40 13.79
CA VAL A 193 5.44 -5.10 14.75
C VAL A 193 6.91 -4.67 14.61
N SER A 194 7.35 -4.29 13.41
CA SER A 194 8.70 -3.79 13.19
C SER A 194 8.92 -2.38 13.77
N CYS A 195 7.86 -1.58 13.89
CA CYS A 195 7.91 -0.29 14.59
C CYS A 195 8.19 -0.51 16.07
N ALA A 196 7.51 -1.47 16.70
CA ALA A 196 7.75 -1.85 18.09
C ALA A 196 9.17 -2.40 18.29
N ALA A 197 9.65 -3.25 17.38
CA ALA A 197 11.02 -3.77 17.41
C ALA A 197 12.08 -2.66 17.25
N ALA A 198 11.74 -1.58 16.53
CA ALA A 198 12.57 -0.39 16.41
C ALA A 198 12.42 0.60 17.57
N GLY A 199 11.74 0.24 18.66
CA GLY A 199 11.59 1.06 19.85
C GLY A 199 10.34 1.94 19.89
N VAL A 200 9.50 1.95 18.85
CA VAL A 200 8.29 2.78 18.77
C VAL A 200 7.06 1.89 18.68
N ASN A 201 6.52 1.48 19.82
CA ASN A 201 5.32 0.64 19.90
C ASN A 201 4.04 1.49 19.69
N LEU A 202 3.73 1.79 18.43
CA LEU A 202 2.60 2.64 18.06
C LEU A 202 1.25 2.21 18.65
N PRO A 203 0.84 0.92 18.68
CA PRO A 203 -0.39 0.50 19.34
C PRO A 203 -0.42 0.89 20.81
N TYR A 204 0.65 0.63 21.55
CA TYR A 204 0.76 0.95 22.96
C TYR A 204 0.75 2.47 23.20
N LEU A 205 1.48 3.22 22.40
CA LEU A 205 1.54 4.69 22.49
C LEU A 205 0.20 5.33 22.15
N GLY A 206 -0.55 4.77 21.19
CA GLY A 206 -1.92 5.19 20.90
C GLY A 206 -2.86 4.97 22.09
N MET A 207 -2.74 3.84 22.80
CA MET A 207 -3.50 3.59 24.03
C MET A 207 -3.14 4.59 25.13
N LYS A 208 -1.86 4.86 25.35
CA LYS A 208 -1.42 5.87 26.33
C LYS A 208 -2.02 7.24 26.03
N ARG A 209 -1.99 7.67 24.75
CA ARG A 209 -2.60 8.93 24.33
C ARG A 209 -4.10 8.97 24.65
N LEU A 210 -4.85 7.90 24.33
CA LEU A 210 -6.29 7.82 24.62
C LEU A 210 -6.61 7.90 26.12
N LEU A 211 -5.69 7.41 26.96
CA LEU A 211 -5.81 7.47 28.42
C LEU A 211 -5.31 8.80 29.02
N GLY A 212 -4.82 9.72 28.19
CA GLY A 212 -4.23 10.99 28.66
C GLY A 212 -2.90 10.83 29.41
N GLU A 213 -2.22 9.70 29.22
CA GLU A 213 -0.91 9.45 29.81
C GLU A 213 0.21 10.18 29.03
N PRO A 214 1.27 10.63 29.73
CA PRO A 214 2.39 11.28 29.06
C PRO A 214 3.07 10.36 28.08
N LEU A 215 3.38 10.90 26.90
CA LEU A 215 4.09 10.20 25.83
C LEU A 215 5.60 10.52 25.89
N PRO A 216 6.48 9.50 25.86
CA PRO A 216 7.92 9.71 25.86
C PRO A 216 8.42 10.25 24.49
N GLU A 217 9.51 10.97 24.48
CA GLU A 217 10.25 11.25 23.23
C GLU A 217 10.96 9.98 22.76
N LEU A 218 10.65 9.55 21.53
CA LEU A 218 11.22 8.34 20.95
C LEU A 218 11.70 8.61 19.52
N THR A 219 12.85 8.04 19.20
CA THR A 219 13.37 7.97 17.84
C THR A 219 13.47 6.51 17.42
N PRO A 220 12.96 6.14 16.25
CA PRO A 220 13.08 4.77 15.77
C PRO A 220 14.54 4.34 15.62
N HIS A 221 14.84 3.10 15.96
CA HIS A 221 16.15 2.49 15.67
C HIS A 221 16.21 2.16 14.17
N PHE A 222 16.71 3.11 13.37
CA PHE A 222 16.87 2.91 11.93
C PHE A 222 17.84 1.77 11.63
N GLY A 223 17.59 1.07 10.53
CA GLY A 223 18.32 -0.16 10.18
C GLY A 223 17.75 -1.42 10.82
N THR A 224 16.79 -1.34 11.74
CA THR A 224 16.07 -2.52 12.26
C THR A 224 15.42 -3.27 11.11
N ARG A 225 15.71 -4.57 11.00
CA ARG A 225 15.21 -5.43 9.91
C ARG A 225 14.19 -6.43 10.42
N MET A 226 13.19 -6.69 9.61
CA MET A 226 12.22 -7.77 9.81
C MET A 226 12.28 -8.73 8.62
N SER A 227 12.17 -10.03 8.92
CA SER A 227 11.94 -11.07 7.92
C SER A 227 10.84 -12.00 8.43
N ARG A 228 9.82 -12.25 7.60
CA ARG A 228 8.75 -13.21 7.90
C ARG A 228 9.23 -14.60 7.55
N ARG A 229 8.95 -15.55 8.42
CA ARG A 229 9.25 -16.98 8.23
C ARG A 229 7.99 -17.79 8.46
N TYR A 230 7.82 -18.84 7.68
CA TYR A 230 6.89 -19.91 8.00
C TYR A 230 7.59 -20.84 8.99
N GLN A 231 6.83 -21.32 9.96
CA GLN A 231 7.27 -22.35 10.90
C GLN A 231 6.21 -23.44 10.91
N GLU A 232 6.62 -24.66 10.63
CA GLU A 232 5.76 -25.83 10.71
C GLU A 232 5.50 -26.18 12.17
N ALA A 233 4.27 -26.58 12.47
CA ALA A 233 3.90 -27.20 13.72
C ALA A 233 3.30 -28.57 13.42
N PHE A 234 3.75 -29.58 14.14
CA PHE A 234 3.30 -30.97 13.96
C PHE A 234 2.37 -31.34 15.08
N PHE A 235 1.34 -32.14 14.76
CA PHE A 235 0.34 -32.60 15.72
C PHE A 235 0.12 -34.09 15.50
N ASP A 236 -0.13 -34.84 16.59
CA ASP A 236 -0.56 -36.24 16.52
C ASP A 236 -2.04 -36.35 16.07
N ALA A 237 -2.52 -37.57 15.89
CA ALA A 237 -3.90 -37.83 15.47
C ALA A 237 -4.96 -37.34 16.50
N ALA A 238 -4.56 -37.14 17.76
CA ALA A 238 -5.41 -36.62 18.82
C ALA A 238 -5.35 -35.08 18.94
N GLY A 239 -4.52 -34.41 18.09
CA GLY A 239 -4.36 -32.96 18.08
C GLY A 239 -3.32 -32.45 19.11
N ASN A 240 -2.53 -33.29 19.74
CA ASN A 240 -1.48 -32.85 20.64
C ASN A 240 -0.26 -32.43 19.83
N ARG A 241 0.33 -31.28 20.21
CA ARG A 241 1.53 -30.77 19.54
C ARG A 241 2.71 -31.75 19.80
N LEU A 242 3.41 -32.05 18.72
CA LEU A 242 4.64 -32.84 18.76
C LEU A 242 5.83 -31.87 18.87
N ASP A 243 6.69 -32.12 19.84
CA ASP A 243 8.01 -31.48 19.96
C ASP A 243 9.03 -32.31 19.17
N TRP A 244 9.78 -31.63 18.30
CA TRP A 244 10.84 -32.24 17.46
C TRP A 244 12.04 -31.34 17.34
#